data_99e3933350966ee9cac115459726cad1
#
_entry.id   99e3933350966ee9cac115459726cad1
#
_cell.length_a   1.000
_cell.length_b   1.000
_cell.length_c   1.000
_cell.angle_alpha   90.00
_cell.angle_beta   90.00
_cell.angle_gamma   90.00
#
_symmetry.space_group_name_H-M   'P 1'
#
loop_
_entity.id
_entity.type
_entity.pdbx_description
1 polymer ?
#
loop_
_entity_poly.entity_id
_entity_poly.type
_entity_poly.pdbx_seq_one_letter_code
_entity_poly.pdbx_strand_id
1 'polypeptide(L)'
;VNTVLNKNGKLIGYNTDYYGMKYALEAAKITLKGKDVLILGSGGAGIVAEKLSIDEGAASVEIVSRKGKLNYENIYDREKTQVIINATPVGTFPFADGVACDVSRFKNLEGAFDCVYNPFRSKFVLDAEKIGARACGGLTMLVAQAVYSEKIWGETTGGIADKTAEKTTDITADGSAETADCENKIRAVLGEVLKRETNISLVGMPGAGKTTVGRILAEKLGMGFCDTDEEIEKIAGESPEKIIEKYGEERFREIETEVAESVSSLRGVVIATGGGTILREKNVEKLRSCGVVIWLGRDLNLLAQNNRPLSKNMPISRLFKQREEYYVAASDKKIENNEAAEKTAEKIITEIFG
;
A
#
# COMPACT_ATOMS: atom_id res chain seq x y z
N VAL A 1 17.75 -7.97 -17.99
CA VAL A 1 17.57 -6.85 -18.91
C VAL A 1 16.09 -6.61 -19.09
N ASN A 2 15.62 -5.41 -18.72
CA ASN A 2 14.24 -4.98 -18.90
C ASN A 2 14.15 -3.72 -19.81
N THR A 3 15.29 -3.06 -20.08
CA THR A 3 15.39 -1.86 -20.91
C THR A 3 16.48 -2.06 -21.96
N VAL A 4 16.17 -1.80 -23.23
CA VAL A 4 17.11 -1.94 -24.35
C VAL A 4 17.21 -0.61 -25.09
N LEU A 5 18.44 -0.15 -25.28
CA LEU A 5 18.77 1.04 -26.03
C LEU A 5 19.46 0.64 -27.34
N ASN A 6 19.01 1.19 -28.48
CA ASN A 6 19.74 1.10 -29.74
C ASN A 6 20.58 2.39 -29.96
N LYS A 7 21.88 2.28 -29.79
CA LYS A 7 22.82 3.39 -30.04
C LYS A 7 23.62 3.08 -31.31
N ASN A 8 23.27 3.75 -32.39
CA ASN A 8 23.95 3.62 -33.68
C ASN A 8 24.04 2.16 -34.22
N GLY A 9 22.96 1.40 -34.07
CA GLY A 9 22.92 -0.01 -34.47
C GLY A 9 23.42 -1.01 -33.43
N LYS A 10 24.03 -0.55 -32.35
CA LYS A 10 24.47 -1.40 -31.22
C LYS A 10 23.38 -1.44 -30.14
N LEU A 11 22.91 -2.64 -29.79
CA LEU A 11 21.95 -2.86 -28.72
C LEU A 11 22.68 -2.91 -27.36
N ILE A 12 22.25 -2.06 -26.43
CA ILE A 12 22.77 -2.00 -25.07
C ILE A 12 21.61 -2.32 -24.14
N GLY A 13 21.79 -3.31 -23.27
CA GLY A 13 20.77 -3.75 -22.30
C GLY A 13 21.05 -3.20 -20.90
N TYR A 14 19.97 -2.73 -20.25
CA TYR A 14 19.99 -2.25 -18.86
C TYR A 14 18.97 -3.03 -18.02
N ASN A 15 19.14 -2.98 -16.70
CA ASN A 15 18.15 -3.50 -15.77
C ASN A 15 17.75 -2.41 -14.77
N THR A 16 16.64 -1.73 -15.06
CA THR A 16 16.13 -0.63 -14.23
C THR A 16 15.37 -1.12 -13.00
N ASP A 17 15.04 -2.43 -12.91
CA ASP A 17 14.46 -3.01 -11.69
C ASP A 17 15.35 -2.82 -10.48
N TYR A 18 16.68 -2.80 -10.66
CA TYR A 18 17.66 -2.52 -9.61
C TYR A 18 17.41 -1.16 -8.96
N TYR A 19 17.34 -0.12 -9.77
CA TYR A 19 17.09 1.24 -9.29
C TYR A 19 15.67 1.42 -8.74
N GLY A 20 14.70 0.77 -9.38
CA GLY A 20 13.31 0.76 -8.92
C GLY A 20 13.16 0.14 -7.53
N MET A 21 13.80 -1.01 -7.28
CA MET A 21 13.78 -1.69 -5.98
C MET A 21 14.54 -0.87 -4.93
N LYS A 22 15.71 -0.33 -5.27
CA LYS A 22 16.48 0.55 -4.39
C LYS A 22 15.64 1.73 -3.92
N TYR A 23 15.03 2.46 -4.86
CA TYR A 23 14.18 3.61 -4.55
C TYR A 23 12.99 3.22 -3.65
N ALA A 24 12.33 2.08 -3.92
CA ALA A 24 11.20 1.62 -3.13
C ALA A 24 11.60 1.29 -1.69
N LEU A 25 12.73 0.62 -1.48
CA LEU A 25 13.27 0.30 -0.15
C LEU A 25 13.64 1.57 0.63
N GLU A 26 14.31 2.53 -0.03
CA GLU A 26 14.69 3.82 0.56
C GLU A 26 13.45 4.64 0.97
N ALA A 27 12.46 4.74 0.08
CA ALA A 27 11.20 5.43 0.36
C ALA A 27 10.44 4.81 1.55
N ALA A 28 10.47 3.47 1.67
CA ALA A 28 9.89 2.74 2.80
C ALA A 28 10.79 2.75 4.05
N LYS A 29 11.98 3.33 3.98
CA LYS A 29 12.98 3.34 5.06
C LYS A 29 13.37 1.93 5.51
N ILE A 30 13.44 0.99 4.58
CA ILE A 30 13.93 -0.37 4.79
C ILE A 30 15.42 -0.38 4.41
N THR A 31 16.30 -0.60 5.39
CA THR A 31 17.74 -0.67 5.16
C THR A 31 18.20 -2.11 5.03
N LEU A 32 19.10 -2.37 4.08
CA LEU A 32 19.73 -3.67 3.87
C LEU A 32 21.11 -3.76 4.54
N LYS A 33 21.76 -2.61 4.77
CA LYS A 33 23.12 -2.54 5.32
C LYS A 33 23.23 -3.23 6.69
N GLY A 34 24.09 -4.23 6.76
CA GLY A 34 24.34 -4.99 7.98
C GLY A 34 23.21 -5.93 8.39
N LYS A 35 22.22 -6.18 7.51
CA LYS A 35 21.07 -7.03 7.79
C LYS A 35 21.22 -8.42 7.21
N ASP A 36 20.61 -9.41 7.88
CA ASP A 36 20.40 -10.75 7.36
C ASP A 36 19.14 -10.72 6.46
N VAL A 37 19.35 -10.85 5.15
CA VAL A 37 18.31 -10.71 4.11
C VAL A 37 17.92 -12.08 3.57
N LEU A 38 16.60 -12.34 3.54
CA LEU A 38 16.01 -13.54 2.95
C LEU A 38 15.21 -13.15 1.70
N ILE A 39 15.54 -13.74 0.57
CA ILE A 39 14.88 -13.49 -0.71
C ILE A 39 14.02 -14.69 -1.10
N LEU A 40 12.71 -14.49 -1.23
CA LEU A 40 11.77 -15.52 -1.65
C LEU A 40 11.66 -15.51 -3.17
N GLY A 41 12.21 -16.54 -3.81
CA GLY A 41 12.20 -16.69 -5.27
C GLY A 41 13.54 -16.42 -5.94
N SER A 42 13.90 -17.28 -6.89
CA SER A 42 15.19 -17.26 -7.63
C SER A 42 15.02 -16.79 -9.09
N GLY A 43 13.92 -16.07 -9.40
CA GLY A 43 13.66 -15.49 -10.73
C GLY A 43 14.40 -14.18 -10.97
N GLY A 44 14.05 -13.46 -12.04
CA GLY A 44 14.69 -12.19 -12.41
C GLY A 44 14.71 -11.15 -11.29
N ALA A 45 13.57 -10.94 -10.63
CA ALA A 45 13.48 -10.02 -9.49
C ALA A 45 14.30 -10.51 -8.27
N GLY A 46 14.40 -11.83 -8.05
CA GLY A 46 15.23 -12.41 -6.99
C GLY A 46 16.72 -12.15 -7.21
N ILE A 47 17.20 -12.27 -8.46
CA ILE A 47 18.59 -11.96 -8.83
C ILE A 47 18.89 -10.46 -8.61
N VAL A 48 17.94 -9.59 -8.94
CA VAL A 48 18.05 -8.14 -8.69
C VAL A 48 18.11 -7.86 -7.17
N ALA A 49 17.24 -8.48 -6.40
CA ALA A 49 17.22 -8.35 -4.94
C ALA A 49 18.53 -8.83 -4.30
N GLU A 50 19.08 -9.94 -4.77
CA GLU A 50 20.38 -10.46 -4.31
C GLU A 50 21.50 -9.46 -4.58
N LYS A 51 21.64 -9.00 -5.84
CA LYS A 51 22.66 -8.04 -6.23
C LYS A 51 22.54 -6.76 -5.41
N LEU A 52 21.34 -6.20 -5.31
CA LEU A 52 21.09 -4.99 -4.53
C LEU A 52 21.45 -5.18 -3.06
N SER A 53 21.06 -6.31 -2.45
CA SER A 53 21.37 -6.59 -1.05
C SER A 53 22.86 -6.68 -0.77
N ILE A 54 23.61 -7.30 -1.67
CA ILE A 54 25.08 -7.38 -1.59
C ILE A 54 25.70 -5.99 -1.74
N ASP A 55 25.27 -5.20 -2.73
CA ASP A 55 25.82 -3.87 -3.02
C ASP A 55 25.53 -2.86 -1.88
N GLU A 56 24.36 -2.98 -1.23
CA GLU A 56 23.98 -2.17 -0.07
C GLU A 56 24.62 -2.67 1.25
N GLY A 57 25.46 -3.71 1.20
CA GLY A 57 26.24 -4.18 2.33
C GLY A 57 25.45 -4.99 3.36
N ALA A 58 24.53 -5.84 2.91
CA ALA A 58 23.87 -6.82 3.75
C ALA A 58 24.90 -7.73 4.46
N ALA A 59 24.61 -8.14 5.69
CA ALA A 59 25.48 -9.05 6.45
C ALA A 59 25.43 -10.49 5.87
N SER A 60 24.26 -10.92 5.46
CA SER A 60 24.06 -12.17 4.74
C SER A 60 22.90 -12.04 3.75
N VAL A 61 22.95 -12.80 2.65
CA VAL A 61 21.88 -12.88 1.66
C VAL A 61 21.63 -14.35 1.33
N GLU A 62 20.41 -14.82 1.57
CA GLU A 62 19.99 -16.18 1.26
C GLU A 62 18.77 -16.19 0.33
N ILE A 63 18.81 -17.04 -0.69
CA ILE A 63 17.71 -17.19 -1.66
C ILE A 63 16.94 -18.47 -1.39
N VAL A 64 15.64 -18.31 -1.25
CA VAL A 64 14.69 -19.42 -1.11
C VAL A 64 14.16 -19.80 -2.49
N SER A 65 14.22 -21.07 -2.83
CA SER A 65 13.63 -21.58 -4.06
C SER A 65 12.99 -22.95 -3.85
N ARG A 66 12.00 -23.29 -4.69
CA ARG A 66 11.26 -24.56 -4.59
C ARG A 66 12.13 -25.82 -4.65
N LYS A 67 13.28 -25.73 -5.32
CA LYS A 67 14.22 -26.84 -5.52
C LYS A 67 15.59 -26.57 -4.89
N GLY A 68 15.76 -25.49 -4.14
CA GLY A 68 17.01 -25.13 -3.48
C GLY A 68 17.24 -25.92 -2.19
N LYS A 69 18.47 -25.86 -1.67
CA LYS A 69 18.79 -26.35 -0.33
C LYS A 69 17.99 -25.59 0.73
N LEU A 70 17.86 -24.27 0.57
CA LEU A 70 16.92 -23.42 1.32
C LEU A 70 15.63 -23.34 0.51
N ASN A 71 14.54 -23.83 1.09
CA ASN A 71 13.23 -23.92 0.47
C ASN A 71 12.13 -23.49 1.45
N TYR A 72 10.87 -23.51 1.02
CA TYR A 72 9.73 -23.03 1.80
C TYR A 72 9.37 -23.91 3.00
N GLU A 73 9.97 -25.09 3.16
CA GLU A 73 9.76 -25.98 4.30
C GLU A 73 10.73 -25.65 5.45
N ASN A 74 11.98 -25.24 5.12
CA ASN A 74 13.06 -25.03 6.08
C ASN A 74 13.49 -23.54 6.24
N ILE A 75 12.77 -22.59 5.65
CA ILE A 75 13.09 -21.15 5.79
C ILE A 75 13.01 -20.65 7.24
N TYR A 76 12.17 -21.27 8.04
CA TYR A 76 11.93 -20.84 9.42
C TYR A 76 13.07 -21.17 10.39
N ASP A 77 14.07 -21.92 9.94
CA ASP A 77 15.32 -22.12 10.66
C ASP A 77 16.24 -20.88 10.60
N ARG A 78 15.82 -19.86 9.87
CA ARG A 78 16.52 -18.56 9.68
C ARG A 78 16.08 -17.53 10.71
N GLU A 79 16.25 -17.83 12.00
CA GLU A 79 15.79 -16.98 13.12
C GLU A 79 16.39 -15.56 13.12
N LYS A 80 17.56 -15.36 12.50
CA LYS A 80 18.25 -14.06 12.44
C LYS A 80 17.74 -13.15 11.34
N THR A 81 16.86 -13.62 10.45
CA THR A 81 16.34 -12.83 9.33
C THR A 81 15.72 -11.53 9.81
N GLN A 82 16.22 -10.42 9.28
CA GLN A 82 15.77 -9.07 9.60
C GLN A 82 15.03 -8.40 8.44
N VAL A 83 15.33 -8.79 7.19
CA VAL A 83 14.61 -8.30 6.02
C VAL A 83 14.19 -9.47 5.15
N ILE A 84 12.94 -9.46 4.69
CA ILE A 84 12.43 -10.43 3.71
C ILE A 84 11.99 -9.68 2.45
N ILE A 85 12.47 -10.17 1.30
CA ILE A 85 12.07 -9.66 -0.02
C ILE A 85 11.30 -10.75 -0.75
N ASN A 86 9.99 -10.54 -0.99
CA ASN A 86 9.21 -11.44 -1.82
C ASN A 86 9.41 -11.08 -3.31
N ALA A 87 10.18 -11.90 -4.00
CA ALA A 87 10.40 -11.83 -5.45
C ALA A 87 9.64 -12.93 -6.21
N THR A 88 8.55 -13.45 -5.61
CA THR A 88 7.63 -14.41 -6.24
C THR A 88 6.34 -13.73 -6.66
N PRO A 89 5.53 -14.33 -7.55
CA PRO A 89 4.21 -13.82 -7.89
C PRO A 89 3.12 -14.20 -6.87
N VAL A 90 3.45 -14.85 -5.76
CA VAL A 90 2.48 -15.27 -4.74
C VAL A 90 1.87 -14.04 -4.08
N GLY A 91 0.55 -14.01 -3.98
CA GLY A 91 -0.19 -12.84 -3.47
C GLY A 91 -0.64 -11.85 -4.55
N THR A 92 -0.34 -12.12 -5.85
CA THR A 92 -0.82 -11.31 -6.97
C THR A 92 -2.28 -11.63 -7.29
N PHE A 93 -3.08 -10.59 -7.61
CA PHE A 93 -4.44 -10.77 -8.11
C PHE A 93 -4.48 -11.73 -9.33
N PRO A 94 -5.45 -12.66 -9.46
CA PRO A 94 -6.63 -12.82 -8.60
C PRO A 94 -6.40 -13.65 -7.32
N PHE A 95 -5.22 -14.22 -7.10
CA PHE A 95 -4.91 -15.06 -5.93
C PHE A 95 -4.27 -14.25 -4.79
N ALA A 96 -4.90 -13.11 -4.45
CA ALA A 96 -4.36 -12.12 -3.52
C ALA A 96 -4.24 -12.60 -2.06
N ASP A 97 -4.97 -13.65 -1.67
CA ASP A 97 -4.91 -14.23 -0.33
C ASP A 97 -3.68 -15.15 -0.12
N GLY A 98 -2.91 -15.43 -1.19
CA GLY A 98 -1.69 -16.21 -1.12
C GLY A 98 -0.57 -15.48 -0.38
N VAL A 99 0.18 -16.20 0.47
CA VAL A 99 1.40 -15.68 1.12
C VAL A 99 2.57 -16.59 0.82
N ALA A 100 3.72 -15.99 0.53
CA ALA A 100 4.93 -16.75 0.22
C ALA A 100 5.55 -17.41 1.45
N CYS A 101 5.40 -16.80 2.63
CA CYS A 101 5.77 -17.36 3.93
C CYS A 101 4.98 -16.70 5.06
N ASP A 102 4.93 -17.34 6.21
CA ASP A 102 4.40 -16.76 7.45
C ASP A 102 5.46 -15.87 8.11
N VAL A 103 5.33 -14.56 7.92
CA VAL A 103 6.28 -13.55 8.44
C VAL A 103 6.29 -13.48 9.97
N SER A 104 5.21 -13.89 10.64
CA SER A 104 5.10 -13.87 12.11
C SER A 104 6.08 -14.80 12.80
N ARG A 105 6.63 -15.76 12.08
CA ARG A 105 7.63 -16.71 12.58
C ARG A 105 9.05 -16.14 12.62
N PHE A 106 9.30 -14.96 12.02
CA PHE A 106 10.61 -14.30 12.02
C PHE A 106 10.65 -13.21 13.11
N LYS A 107 11.08 -13.59 14.30
CA LYS A 107 11.05 -12.72 15.50
C LYS A 107 11.89 -11.44 15.39
N ASN A 108 12.88 -11.43 14.50
CA ASN A 108 13.80 -10.31 14.31
C ASN A 108 13.46 -9.50 13.04
N LEU A 109 12.29 -9.73 12.42
CA LEU A 109 11.90 -9.05 11.18
C LEU A 109 11.70 -7.55 11.42
N GLU A 110 12.47 -6.74 10.71
CA GLU A 110 12.43 -5.28 10.75
C GLU A 110 11.87 -4.68 9.45
N GLY A 111 12.05 -5.40 8.32
CA GLY A 111 11.64 -4.95 7.00
C GLY A 111 11.09 -6.06 6.10
N ALA A 112 10.08 -5.74 5.29
CA ALA A 112 9.49 -6.63 4.31
C ALA A 112 9.20 -5.86 3.01
N PHE A 113 9.70 -6.35 1.89
CA PHE A 113 9.43 -5.81 0.57
C PHE A 113 8.77 -6.85 -0.30
N ASP A 114 7.70 -6.48 -0.99
CA ASP A 114 7.01 -7.35 -1.94
C ASP A 114 7.09 -6.78 -3.36
N CYS A 115 7.60 -7.56 -4.32
CA CYS A 115 7.56 -7.18 -5.73
C CYS A 115 6.14 -7.17 -6.30
N VAL A 116 5.16 -7.76 -5.62
CA VAL A 116 3.74 -7.70 -6.00
C VAL A 116 3.25 -6.26 -5.85
N TYR A 117 2.65 -5.72 -6.93
CA TYR A 117 2.08 -4.36 -6.97
C TYR A 117 0.55 -4.33 -7.06
N ASN A 118 -0.08 -5.47 -7.30
CA ASN A 118 -1.53 -5.62 -7.33
C ASN A 118 -1.93 -6.91 -6.59
N PRO A 119 -2.54 -6.80 -5.41
CA PRO A 119 -3.11 -5.60 -4.77
C PRO A 119 -2.05 -4.58 -4.33
N PHE A 120 -2.48 -3.35 -4.00
CA PHE A 120 -1.59 -2.28 -3.52
C PHE A 120 -0.78 -2.70 -2.29
N ARG A 121 -1.42 -3.37 -1.33
CA ARG A 121 -0.77 -4.11 -0.24
C ARG A 121 -1.18 -5.57 -0.33
N SER A 122 -0.24 -6.43 -0.65
CA SER A 122 -0.44 -7.87 -0.57
C SER A 122 -0.66 -8.32 0.88
N LYS A 123 -1.19 -9.52 1.06
CA LYS A 123 -1.32 -10.10 2.39
C LYS A 123 0.04 -10.23 3.11
N PHE A 124 1.11 -10.52 2.37
CA PHE A 124 2.49 -10.52 2.90
C PHE A 124 2.87 -9.16 3.50
N VAL A 125 2.58 -8.04 2.82
CA VAL A 125 2.82 -6.69 3.33
C VAL A 125 1.99 -6.41 4.57
N LEU A 126 0.69 -6.72 4.53
CA LEU A 126 -0.22 -6.50 5.67
C LEU A 126 0.18 -7.32 6.90
N ASP A 127 0.58 -8.57 6.71
CA ASP A 127 1.03 -9.43 7.81
C ASP A 127 2.35 -8.91 8.43
N ALA A 128 3.26 -8.36 7.62
CA ALA A 128 4.50 -7.74 8.11
C ALA A 128 4.22 -6.44 8.89
N GLU A 129 3.33 -5.58 8.40
CA GLU A 129 2.89 -4.36 9.11
C GLU A 129 2.24 -4.73 10.47
N LYS A 130 1.45 -5.80 10.52
CA LYS A 130 0.76 -6.26 11.74
C LYS A 130 1.72 -6.66 12.87
N ILE A 131 2.89 -7.19 12.54
CA ILE A 131 3.94 -7.50 13.52
C ILE A 131 4.90 -6.33 13.79
N GLY A 132 4.64 -5.15 13.22
CA GLY A 132 5.41 -3.94 13.44
C GLY A 132 6.64 -3.78 12.55
N ALA A 133 6.85 -4.64 11.54
CA ALA A 133 7.90 -4.47 10.56
C ALA A 133 7.54 -3.35 9.56
N ARG A 134 8.55 -2.63 9.05
CA ARG A 134 8.34 -1.72 7.91
C ARG A 134 8.06 -2.54 6.67
N ALA A 135 6.98 -2.24 5.95
CA ALA A 135 6.65 -3.02 4.78
C ALA A 135 6.18 -2.14 3.61
N CYS A 136 6.44 -2.58 2.38
CA CYS A 136 5.92 -1.94 1.18
C CYS A 136 5.76 -2.93 0.03
N GLY A 137 4.81 -2.61 -0.86
CA GLY A 137 4.54 -3.36 -2.09
C GLY A 137 5.30 -2.81 -3.29
N GLY A 138 5.19 -3.50 -4.42
CA GLY A 138 5.97 -3.28 -5.62
C GLY A 138 5.58 -2.07 -6.48
N LEU A 139 4.49 -1.33 -6.16
CA LEU A 139 4.02 -0.24 -7.01
C LEU A 139 5.06 0.88 -7.17
N THR A 140 5.73 1.27 -6.08
CA THR A 140 6.80 2.27 -6.12
C THR A 140 7.98 1.80 -6.97
N MET A 141 8.38 0.53 -6.86
CA MET A 141 9.40 -0.06 -7.72
C MET A 141 8.99 -0.01 -9.19
N LEU A 142 7.73 -0.38 -9.51
CA LEU A 142 7.20 -0.40 -10.87
C LEU A 142 7.27 0.99 -11.53
N VAL A 143 6.87 2.03 -10.80
CA VAL A 143 6.92 3.41 -11.30
C VAL A 143 8.37 3.88 -11.44
N ALA A 144 9.20 3.68 -10.43
CA ALA A 144 10.58 4.15 -10.44
C ALA A 144 11.39 3.51 -11.56
N GLN A 145 11.30 2.18 -11.78
CA GLN A 145 12.02 1.52 -12.88
C GLN A 145 11.60 2.06 -14.26
N ALA A 146 10.32 2.45 -14.43
CA ALA A 146 9.84 3.02 -15.68
C ALA A 146 10.44 4.42 -15.93
N VAL A 147 10.52 5.26 -14.91
CA VAL A 147 11.16 6.59 -15.00
C VAL A 147 12.65 6.45 -15.31
N TYR A 148 13.36 5.50 -14.69
CA TYR A 148 14.76 5.23 -15.03
C TYR A 148 14.92 4.71 -16.46
N SER A 149 13.99 3.87 -16.97
CA SER A 149 14.02 3.44 -18.38
C SER A 149 13.83 4.60 -19.33
N GLU A 150 12.89 5.50 -19.04
CA GLU A 150 12.64 6.71 -19.83
C GLU A 150 13.87 7.63 -19.86
N LYS A 151 14.57 7.80 -18.72
CA LYS A 151 15.82 8.55 -18.66
C LYS A 151 16.86 7.96 -19.62
N ILE A 152 17.06 6.63 -19.60
CA ILE A 152 18.01 5.95 -20.50
C ILE A 152 17.67 6.21 -21.97
N TRP A 153 16.38 6.20 -22.35
CA TRP A 153 15.95 6.49 -23.72
C TRP A 153 16.05 7.98 -24.06
N GLY A 154 15.78 8.89 -23.10
CA GLY A 154 15.83 10.34 -23.29
C GLY A 154 17.24 10.89 -23.49
N GLU A 155 18.26 10.29 -22.91
CA GLU A 155 19.66 10.68 -23.09
C GLU A 155 20.14 10.55 -24.55
N THR A 156 19.41 9.81 -25.40
CA THR A 156 19.74 9.65 -26.82
C THR A 156 19.07 10.66 -27.75
N THR A 157 18.03 11.37 -27.30
CA THR A 157 17.27 12.34 -28.11
C THR A 157 17.74 13.79 -27.93
N GLY A 158 18.55 14.08 -26.91
CA GLY A 158 19.04 15.42 -26.59
C GLY A 158 20.57 15.45 -26.52
N GLY A 159 21.26 15.71 -27.60
CA GLY A 159 22.55 16.38 -27.84
C GLY A 159 23.72 16.31 -26.85
N ILE A 160 23.75 15.42 -25.86
CA ILE A 160 24.88 15.22 -24.92
C ILE A 160 25.33 13.75 -25.00
N ALA A 161 25.69 13.31 -26.19
CA ALA A 161 26.15 11.96 -26.43
C ALA A 161 27.65 11.98 -26.82
N ASP A 162 28.56 12.31 -25.91
CA ASP A 162 29.95 12.04 -26.24
C ASP A 162 30.98 11.95 -25.10
N LYS A 163 30.69 11.50 -23.90
CA LYS A 163 31.79 11.31 -22.93
C LYS A 163 31.81 10.06 -22.04
N THR A 164 30.89 9.12 -22.16
CA THR A 164 30.87 7.97 -21.21
C THR A 164 30.61 6.59 -21.84
N ALA A 165 31.13 6.36 -23.06
CA ALA A 165 30.91 5.08 -23.77
C ALA A 165 31.86 3.93 -23.37
N GLU A 166 32.69 4.06 -22.35
CA GLU A 166 33.67 3.02 -21.98
C GLU A 166 33.56 2.43 -20.55
N LYS A 167 32.55 2.78 -19.78
CA LYS A 167 32.29 2.09 -18.47
C LYS A 167 30.91 1.47 -18.41
N THR A 168 30.81 0.28 -18.92
CA THR A 168 29.75 -0.69 -18.66
C THR A 168 29.82 -1.08 -17.19
N THR A 169 29.05 -0.47 -16.32
CA THR A 169 28.54 -0.98 -15.04
C THR A 169 28.12 0.09 -14.05
N ASP A 170 28.53 1.34 -14.22
CA ASP A 170 28.24 2.36 -13.22
C ASP A 170 27.45 3.51 -13.85
N ILE A 171 26.14 3.50 -13.70
CA ILE A 171 25.41 4.75 -13.48
C ILE A 171 25.81 5.15 -12.06
N THR A 172 27.04 5.68 -11.94
CA THR A 172 27.54 6.17 -10.67
C THR A 172 26.74 7.39 -10.26
N ALA A 173 26.33 7.40 -9.01
CA ALA A 173 25.70 8.49 -8.29
C ALA A 173 26.61 9.73 -8.19
N ASP A 174 26.96 10.36 -9.32
CA ASP A 174 27.66 11.64 -9.33
C ASP A 174 26.93 12.65 -10.23
N GLY A 175 25.76 13.05 -9.73
CA GLY A 175 24.92 14.07 -10.32
C GLY A 175 23.77 14.40 -9.40
N SER A 176 24.03 15.10 -8.30
CA SER A 176 23.00 15.46 -7.30
C SER A 176 21.77 16.18 -7.90
N ALA A 177 21.95 16.93 -8.99
CA ALA A 177 20.85 17.61 -9.70
C ALA A 177 20.04 16.64 -10.60
N GLU A 178 20.69 15.68 -11.26
CA GLU A 178 20.02 14.69 -12.12
C GLU A 178 19.24 13.64 -11.33
N THR A 179 19.72 13.31 -10.11
CA THR A 179 19.04 12.40 -9.20
C THR A 179 17.77 13.05 -8.66
N ALA A 180 17.83 14.34 -8.29
CA ALA A 180 16.69 15.10 -7.81
C ALA A 180 15.57 15.23 -8.87
N ASP A 181 15.90 15.39 -10.15
CA ASP A 181 14.93 15.45 -11.23
C ASP A 181 14.18 14.11 -11.42
N CYS A 182 14.93 12.99 -11.40
CA CYS A 182 14.32 11.66 -11.44
C CYS A 182 13.41 11.42 -10.23
N GLU A 183 13.83 11.79 -9.02
CA GLU A 183 13.02 11.63 -7.82
C GLU A 183 11.72 12.44 -7.88
N ASN A 184 11.80 13.71 -8.33
CA ASN A 184 10.63 14.56 -8.50
C ASN A 184 9.67 13.98 -9.53
N LYS A 185 10.18 13.44 -10.64
CA LYS A 185 9.40 12.76 -11.66
C LYS A 185 8.75 11.49 -11.14
N ILE A 186 9.50 10.66 -10.39
CA ILE A 186 8.94 9.46 -9.75
C ILE A 186 7.81 9.84 -8.81
N ARG A 187 7.97 10.84 -7.95
CA ARG A 187 6.93 11.31 -7.02
C ARG A 187 5.69 11.79 -7.76
N ALA A 188 5.86 12.60 -8.83
CA ALA A 188 4.75 13.10 -9.63
C ALA A 188 3.97 11.96 -10.30
N VAL A 189 4.67 11.03 -10.98
CA VAL A 189 4.05 9.88 -11.66
C VAL A 189 3.39 8.94 -10.63
N LEU A 190 4.07 8.67 -9.51
CA LEU A 190 3.53 7.82 -8.45
C LEU A 190 2.25 8.43 -7.86
N GLY A 191 2.21 9.75 -7.63
CA GLY A 191 1.03 10.45 -7.17
C GLY A 191 -0.17 10.25 -8.11
N GLU A 192 0.03 10.38 -9.43
CA GLU A 192 -1.03 10.15 -10.42
C GLU A 192 -1.47 8.68 -10.49
N VAL A 193 -0.52 7.74 -10.41
CA VAL A 193 -0.83 6.29 -10.37
C VAL A 193 -1.61 5.94 -9.11
N LEU A 194 -1.22 6.47 -7.95
CA LEU A 194 -1.92 6.24 -6.69
C LEU A 194 -3.38 6.74 -6.76
N LYS A 195 -3.63 7.92 -7.32
CA LYS A 195 -5.00 8.43 -7.49
C LYS A 195 -5.89 7.52 -8.35
N ARG A 196 -5.30 6.86 -9.37
CA ARG A 196 -6.04 6.00 -10.31
C ARG A 196 -6.20 4.56 -9.85
N GLU A 197 -5.18 4.02 -9.19
CA GLU A 197 -5.06 2.58 -8.92
C GLU A 197 -5.33 2.22 -7.46
N THR A 198 -5.36 3.20 -6.55
CA THR A 198 -5.62 2.94 -5.13
C THR A 198 -6.88 3.66 -4.63
N ASN A 199 -7.45 3.15 -3.55
CA ASN A 199 -8.60 3.75 -2.91
C ASN A 199 -8.21 4.52 -1.65
N ILE A 200 -9.05 5.46 -1.22
CA ILE A 200 -8.93 6.14 0.06
C ILE A 200 -10.16 5.78 0.88
N SER A 201 -9.99 4.96 1.90
CA SER A 201 -11.10 4.53 2.76
C SER A 201 -11.17 5.41 4.00
N LEU A 202 -12.34 6.02 4.25
CA LEU A 202 -12.61 6.85 5.41
C LEU A 202 -13.35 6.02 6.47
N VAL A 203 -12.71 5.80 7.61
CA VAL A 203 -13.28 5.13 8.78
C VAL A 203 -13.48 6.14 9.92
N GLY A 204 -14.33 5.84 10.88
CA GLY A 204 -14.58 6.70 12.04
C GLY A 204 -16.01 6.59 12.57
N MET A 205 -16.26 7.22 13.68
CA MET A 205 -17.54 7.18 14.37
C MET A 205 -18.73 7.59 13.47
N PRO A 206 -19.94 7.09 13.72
CA PRO A 206 -21.16 7.64 13.12
C PRO A 206 -21.23 9.15 13.37
N GLY A 207 -21.46 9.93 12.31
CA GLY A 207 -21.46 11.41 12.41
C GLY A 207 -20.09 12.09 12.33
N ALA A 208 -19.00 11.36 12.16
CA ALA A 208 -17.66 11.94 12.00
C ALA A 208 -17.47 12.73 10.68
N GLY A 209 -18.43 12.69 9.76
CA GLY A 209 -18.38 13.46 8.50
C GLY A 209 -17.78 12.73 7.32
N LYS A 210 -17.65 11.41 7.38
CA LYS A 210 -17.01 10.57 6.35
C LYS A 210 -17.61 10.79 4.95
N THR A 211 -18.93 10.77 4.80
CA THR A 211 -19.63 11.00 3.54
C THR A 211 -19.36 12.40 3.00
N THR A 212 -19.46 13.45 3.85
CA THR A 212 -19.24 14.84 3.46
C THR A 212 -17.79 15.07 3.03
N VAL A 213 -16.81 14.71 3.88
CA VAL A 213 -15.39 14.84 3.58
C VAL A 213 -15.02 13.98 2.37
N GLY A 214 -15.60 12.78 2.27
CA GLY A 214 -15.32 11.85 1.18
C GLY A 214 -15.75 12.39 -0.19
N ARG A 215 -16.92 13.01 -0.32
CA ARG A 215 -17.38 13.63 -1.57
C ARG A 215 -16.48 14.80 -1.99
N ILE A 216 -16.11 15.67 -1.04
CA ILE A 216 -15.19 16.80 -1.30
C ILE A 216 -13.81 16.29 -1.71
N LEU A 217 -13.30 15.27 -1.01
CA LEU A 217 -12.01 14.67 -1.32
C LEU A 217 -11.99 14.04 -2.72
N ALA A 218 -13.03 13.29 -3.07
CA ALA A 218 -13.18 12.67 -4.39
C ALA A 218 -13.21 13.74 -5.50
N GLU A 219 -13.97 14.80 -5.33
CA GLU A 219 -14.04 15.91 -6.28
C GLU A 219 -12.67 16.59 -6.47
N LYS A 220 -11.99 16.94 -5.35
CA LYS A 220 -10.66 17.60 -5.40
C LYS A 220 -9.58 16.72 -6.06
N LEU A 221 -9.66 15.40 -5.91
CA LEU A 221 -8.68 14.46 -6.48
C LEU A 221 -9.06 13.94 -7.88
N GLY A 222 -10.29 14.20 -8.36
CA GLY A 222 -10.82 13.60 -9.58
C GLY A 222 -11.04 12.09 -9.46
N MET A 223 -11.28 11.58 -8.24
CA MET A 223 -11.55 10.18 -7.93
C MET A 223 -13.06 9.88 -7.91
N GLY A 224 -13.45 8.62 -8.03
CA GLY A 224 -14.81 8.19 -7.76
C GLY A 224 -15.19 8.33 -6.27
N PHE A 225 -16.48 8.29 -5.96
CA PHE A 225 -16.97 8.27 -4.59
C PHE A 225 -17.93 7.09 -4.37
N CYS A 226 -17.81 6.42 -3.22
CA CYS A 226 -18.67 5.31 -2.81
C CYS A 226 -18.97 5.43 -1.31
N ASP A 227 -20.24 5.29 -0.93
CA ASP A 227 -20.66 5.18 0.47
C ASP A 227 -21.17 3.75 0.71
N THR A 228 -20.54 3.03 1.67
CA THR A 228 -20.90 1.62 1.91
C THR A 228 -22.31 1.44 2.45
N ASP A 229 -22.88 2.41 3.17
CA ASP A 229 -24.26 2.33 3.65
C ASP A 229 -25.23 2.45 2.46
N GLU A 230 -24.93 3.30 1.44
CA GLU A 230 -25.68 3.39 0.18
C GLU A 230 -25.59 2.09 -0.64
N GLU A 231 -24.40 1.46 -0.69
CA GLU A 231 -24.22 0.18 -1.41
C GLU A 231 -24.96 -0.97 -0.73
N ILE A 232 -24.98 -1.02 0.62
CA ILE A 232 -25.77 -1.99 1.39
C ILE A 232 -27.26 -1.84 1.03
N GLU A 233 -27.76 -0.60 0.98
CA GLU A 233 -29.18 -0.35 0.65
C GLU A 233 -29.53 -0.77 -0.78
N LYS A 234 -28.60 -0.55 -1.75
CA LYS A 234 -28.80 -1.01 -3.13
C LYS A 234 -28.85 -2.53 -3.26
N ILE A 235 -27.99 -3.26 -2.55
CA ILE A 235 -27.90 -4.72 -2.60
C ILE A 235 -29.06 -5.36 -1.85
N ALA A 236 -29.36 -4.87 -0.65
CA ALA A 236 -30.38 -5.46 0.22
C ALA A 236 -31.81 -4.97 -0.06
N GLY A 237 -31.97 -3.83 -0.77
CA GLY A 237 -33.27 -3.19 -1.01
C GLY A 237 -33.88 -2.52 0.24
N GLU A 238 -33.17 -2.53 1.36
CA GLU A 238 -33.60 -2.00 2.66
C GLU A 238 -32.44 -1.24 3.31
N SER A 239 -32.74 -0.20 4.11
CA SER A 239 -31.72 0.56 4.83
C SER A 239 -31.04 -0.30 5.91
N PRO A 240 -29.78 0.03 6.30
CA PRO A 240 -29.05 -0.63 7.39
C PRO A 240 -29.89 -0.81 8.66
N GLU A 241 -30.65 0.21 9.02
CA GLU A 241 -31.53 0.18 10.20
C GLU A 241 -32.61 -0.90 10.10
N LYS A 242 -33.30 -0.98 8.95
CA LYS A 242 -34.35 -1.96 8.72
C LYS A 242 -33.79 -3.38 8.67
N ILE A 243 -32.58 -3.55 8.09
CA ILE A 243 -31.92 -4.86 8.06
C ILE A 243 -31.67 -5.34 9.50
N ILE A 244 -31.06 -4.44 10.34
CA ILE A 244 -30.77 -4.77 11.74
C ILE A 244 -32.05 -5.08 12.52
N GLU A 245 -33.11 -4.28 12.34
CA GLU A 245 -34.39 -4.46 13.03
C GLU A 245 -35.06 -5.77 12.65
N LYS A 246 -35.07 -6.14 11.37
CA LYS A 246 -35.78 -7.28 10.81
C LYS A 246 -35.01 -8.59 10.87
N TYR A 247 -33.70 -8.55 10.64
CA TYR A 247 -32.90 -9.76 10.49
C TYR A 247 -31.76 -9.87 11.51
N GLY A 248 -31.57 -8.85 12.36
CA GLY A 248 -30.51 -8.81 13.39
C GLY A 248 -29.19 -8.25 12.90
N GLU A 249 -28.33 -7.93 13.87
CA GLU A 249 -27.02 -7.29 13.60
C GLU A 249 -26.10 -8.22 12.82
N GLU A 250 -26.10 -9.54 13.07
CA GLU A 250 -25.19 -10.47 12.40
C GLU A 250 -25.43 -10.52 10.88
N ARG A 251 -26.71 -10.56 10.45
CA ARG A 251 -27.04 -10.51 9.02
C ARG A 251 -26.60 -9.21 8.37
N PHE A 252 -26.77 -8.10 9.07
CA PHE A 252 -26.24 -6.81 8.60
C PHE A 252 -24.74 -6.86 8.41
N ARG A 253 -23.98 -7.45 9.36
CA ARG A 253 -22.53 -7.57 9.28
C ARG A 253 -22.06 -8.48 8.14
N GLU A 254 -22.82 -9.52 7.79
CA GLU A 254 -22.53 -10.32 6.61
C GLU A 254 -22.62 -9.49 5.33
N ILE A 255 -23.72 -8.74 5.14
CA ILE A 255 -23.91 -7.85 3.98
C ILE A 255 -22.84 -6.75 3.96
N GLU A 256 -22.53 -6.15 5.11
CA GLU A 256 -21.45 -5.15 5.22
C GLU A 256 -20.09 -5.74 4.75
N THR A 257 -19.84 -7.02 5.04
CA THR A 257 -18.61 -7.70 4.58
C THR A 257 -18.62 -7.94 3.07
N GLU A 258 -19.76 -8.38 2.50
CA GLU A 258 -19.92 -8.55 1.05
C GLU A 258 -19.71 -7.21 0.31
N VAL A 259 -20.25 -6.11 0.86
CA VAL A 259 -20.06 -4.76 0.32
C VAL A 259 -18.60 -4.32 0.43
N ALA A 260 -17.98 -4.50 1.60
CA ALA A 260 -16.56 -4.14 1.79
C ALA A 260 -15.65 -4.87 0.78
N GLU A 261 -15.92 -6.15 0.50
CA GLU A 261 -15.20 -6.94 -0.50
C GLU A 261 -15.43 -6.41 -1.93
N SER A 262 -16.69 -6.08 -2.27
CA SER A 262 -17.04 -5.52 -3.57
C SER A 262 -16.38 -4.15 -3.81
N VAL A 263 -16.51 -3.20 -2.86
CA VAL A 263 -15.95 -1.85 -3.03
C VAL A 263 -14.42 -1.85 -3.01
N SER A 264 -13.78 -2.82 -2.36
CA SER A 264 -12.33 -2.99 -2.37
C SER A 264 -11.78 -3.40 -3.74
N SER A 265 -12.63 -3.93 -4.63
CA SER A 265 -12.25 -4.24 -6.02
C SER A 265 -12.24 -3.01 -6.93
N LEU A 266 -12.86 -1.92 -6.52
CA LEU A 266 -12.84 -0.64 -7.23
C LEU A 266 -11.44 -0.03 -7.20
N ARG A 267 -11.19 0.91 -8.11
CA ARG A 267 -9.92 1.64 -8.21
C ARG A 267 -10.15 3.12 -8.37
N GLY A 268 -9.29 3.92 -7.74
CA GLY A 268 -9.40 5.37 -7.80
C GLY A 268 -10.67 5.91 -7.15
N VAL A 269 -11.08 5.33 -6.02
CA VAL A 269 -12.35 5.66 -5.34
C VAL A 269 -12.10 6.06 -3.89
N VAL A 270 -12.78 7.12 -3.46
CA VAL A 270 -12.89 7.45 -2.03
C VAL A 270 -14.09 6.69 -1.46
N ILE A 271 -13.84 5.86 -0.47
CA ILE A 271 -14.84 4.98 0.17
C ILE A 271 -15.19 5.54 1.54
N ALA A 272 -16.43 5.99 1.74
CA ALA A 272 -16.95 6.31 3.07
C ALA A 272 -17.58 5.06 3.68
N THR A 273 -17.05 4.58 4.82
CA THR A 273 -17.51 3.33 5.42
C THR A 273 -18.57 3.54 6.51
N GLY A 274 -19.36 2.51 6.78
CA GLY A 274 -20.17 2.43 7.99
C GLY A 274 -19.30 2.53 9.26
N GLY A 275 -19.82 3.08 10.35
CA GLY A 275 -19.05 3.28 11.59
C GLY A 275 -18.63 1.99 12.30
N GLY A 276 -19.18 0.84 11.91
CA GLY A 276 -18.87 -0.47 12.46
C GLY A 276 -18.08 -1.39 11.53
N THR A 277 -17.79 -0.97 10.32
CA THR A 277 -17.10 -1.78 9.30
C THR A 277 -15.75 -2.31 9.81
N ILE A 278 -15.07 -1.52 10.67
CA ILE A 278 -13.76 -1.86 11.27
C ILE A 278 -13.84 -2.98 12.33
N LEU A 279 -15.01 -3.40 12.75
CA LEU A 279 -15.17 -4.44 13.79
C LEU A 279 -14.86 -5.85 13.27
N ARG A 280 -14.87 -6.04 11.95
CA ARG A 280 -14.48 -7.29 11.33
C ARG A 280 -13.10 -7.14 10.65
N GLU A 281 -12.12 -7.91 11.11
CA GLU A 281 -10.75 -7.90 10.59
C GLU A 281 -10.72 -8.12 9.07
N LYS A 282 -11.53 -9.01 8.53
CA LYS A 282 -11.65 -9.26 7.09
C LYS A 282 -11.97 -7.98 6.30
N ASN A 283 -12.86 -7.12 6.80
CA ASN A 283 -13.21 -5.85 6.16
C ASN A 283 -11.99 -4.90 6.16
N VAL A 284 -11.30 -4.82 7.29
CA VAL A 284 -10.09 -4.00 7.45
C VAL A 284 -8.99 -4.45 6.48
N GLU A 285 -8.73 -5.75 6.39
CA GLU A 285 -7.76 -6.31 5.46
C GLU A 285 -8.10 -5.96 4.00
N LYS A 286 -9.37 -6.09 3.60
CA LYS A 286 -9.81 -5.72 2.24
C LYS A 286 -9.63 -4.23 1.96
N LEU A 287 -10.05 -3.34 2.87
CA LEU A 287 -9.87 -1.90 2.72
C LEU A 287 -8.38 -1.51 2.65
N ARG A 288 -7.53 -2.10 3.50
CA ARG A 288 -6.09 -1.84 3.52
C ARG A 288 -5.37 -2.40 2.29
N SER A 289 -5.83 -3.53 1.76
CA SER A 289 -5.21 -4.14 0.58
C SER A 289 -5.37 -3.29 -0.68
N CYS A 290 -6.45 -2.52 -0.79
CA CYS A 290 -6.75 -1.71 -1.97
C CYS A 290 -6.28 -0.26 -1.90
N GLY A 291 -5.77 0.21 -0.75
CA GLY A 291 -5.32 1.60 -0.63
C GLY A 291 -5.04 2.05 0.80
N VAL A 292 -5.28 3.33 1.07
CA VAL A 292 -5.00 3.99 2.34
C VAL A 292 -6.27 4.10 3.17
N VAL A 293 -6.19 3.78 4.46
CA VAL A 293 -7.30 3.90 5.40
C VAL A 293 -7.06 5.10 6.33
N ILE A 294 -7.97 6.07 6.28
CA ILE A 294 -7.91 7.30 7.09
C ILE A 294 -8.98 7.26 8.18
N TRP A 295 -8.57 7.37 9.42
CA TRP A 295 -9.51 7.58 10.52
C TRP A 295 -9.86 9.06 10.66
N LEU A 296 -11.12 9.39 10.40
CA LEU A 296 -11.67 10.71 10.72
C LEU A 296 -12.06 10.76 12.18
N GLY A 297 -11.20 11.43 13.00
CA GLY A 297 -11.50 11.78 14.36
C GLY A 297 -12.47 12.96 14.42
N ARG A 298 -13.33 13.02 15.43
CA ARG A 298 -14.21 14.16 15.72
C ARG A 298 -14.51 14.24 17.20
N ASP A 299 -14.53 15.44 17.74
CA ASP A 299 -14.88 15.67 19.14
C ASP A 299 -16.24 15.06 19.47
N LEU A 300 -16.31 14.32 20.58
CA LEU A 300 -17.52 13.61 20.98
C LEU A 300 -18.72 14.55 21.15
N ASN A 301 -18.50 15.79 21.57
CA ASN A 301 -19.56 16.80 21.71
C ASN A 301 -20.18 17.19 20.36
N LEU A 302 -19.38 17.13 19.26
CA LEU A 302 -19.85 17.39 17.90
C LEU A 302 -20.56 16.18 17.28
N LEU A 303 -20.26 14.97 17.76
CA LEU A 303 -20.91 13.73 17.34
C LEU A 303 -22.30 13.57 17.92
N ALA A 304 -22.54 14.05 19.13
CA ALA A 304 -23.78 13.83 19.91
C ALA A 304 -25.05 14.47 19.30
N GLN A 305 -24.89 15.36 18.30
CA GLN A 305 -26.00 16.08 17.68
C GLN A 305 -26.73 15.30 16.57
N ASN A 306 -26.23 14.14 16.16
CA ASN A 306 -26.80 13.35 15.05
C ASN A 306 -27.49 12.08 15.59
N ASN A 307 -28.83 12.08 15.60
CA ASN A 307 -29.68 10.94 15.95
C ASN A 307 -29.53 9.80 14.93
N ARG A 308 -28.62 8.84 15.15
CA ARG A 308 -28.51 7.61 14.36
C ARG A 308 -28.88 6.35 15.17
N PRO A 309 -29.46 5.29 14.53
CA PRO A 309 -30.14 4.18 15.22
C PRO A 309 -29.32 3.41 16.24
N LEU A 310 -28.04 3.08 15.92
CA LEU A 310 -27.16 2.33 16.83
C LEU A 310 -26.69 3.17 18.04
N SER A 311 -26.79 4.50 17.97
CA SER A 311 -26.49 5.39 19.10
C SER A 311 -27.70 5.66 19.99
N LYS A 312 -28.93 5.23 19.59
CA LYS A 312 -30.13 5.44 20.41
C LYS A 312 -30.08 4.69 21.75
N ASN A 313 -29.39 3.56 21.82
CA ASN A 313 -29.37 2.69 22.99
C ASN A 313 -28.05 2.76 23.79
N MET A 314 -27.04 3.53 23.35
CA MET A 314 -25.74 3.62 24.04
C MET A 314 -25.16 5.02 23.96
N PRO A 315 -24.66 5.60 25.06
CA PRO A 315 -23.94 6.87 25.04
C PRO A 315 -22.76 6.83 24.04
N ILE A 316 -22.61 7.90 23.27
CA ILE A 316 -21.58 7.98 22.20
C ILE A 316 -20.16 7.81 22.74
N SER A 317 -19.90 8.28 23.97
CA SER A 317 -18.64 8.10 24.68
C SER A 317 -18.31 6.63 24.95
N ARG A 318 -19.33 5.84 25.31
CA ARG A 318 -19.16 4.40 25.54
C ARG A 318 -18.91 3.66 24.22
N LEU A 319 -19.66 4.03 23.17
CA LEU A 319 -19.47 3.47 21.83
C LEU A 319 -18.05 3.79 21.28
N PHE A 320 -17.59 5.02 21.49
CA PHE A 320 -16.24 5.44 21.11
C PHE A 320 -15.19 4.59 21.82
N LYS A 321 -15.27 4.48 23.17
CA LYS A 321 -14.31 3.70 23.97
C LYS A 321 -14.23 2.24 23.54
N GLN A 322 -15.36 1.66 23.07
CA GLN A 322 -15.39 0.28 22.56
C GLN A 322 -14.74 0.13 21.17
N ARG A 323 -14.66 1.22 20.38
CA ARG A 323 -14.22 1.17 18.98
C ARG A 323 -12.89 1.85 18.73
N GLU A 324 -12.37 2.63 19.67
CA GLU A 324 -11.14 3.40 19.50
C GLU A 324 -9.95 2.54 19.09
N GLU A 325 -9.73 1.42 19.79
CA GLU A 325 -8.64 0.48 19.47
C GLU A 325 -8.78 -0.11 18.06
N TYR A 326 -10.01 -0.41 17.62
CA TYR A 326 -10.27 -0.89 16.26
C TYR A 326 -9.96 0.17 15.20
N TYR A 327 -10.31 1.45 15.45
CA TYR A 327 -9.95 2.54 14.54
C TYR A 327 -8.44 2.74 14.46
N VAL A 328 -7.74 2.68 15.59
CA VAL A 328 -6.27 2.75 15.62
C VAL A 328 -5.65 1.62 14.82
N ALA A 329 -6.12 0.38 15.00
CA ALA A 329 -5.59 -0.79 14.31
C ALA A 329 -5.92 -0.81 12.81
N ALA A 330 -7.08 -0.28 12.42
CA ALA A 330 -7.55 -0.30 11.03
C ALA A 330 -6.92 0.80 10.17
N SER A 331 -6.49 1.92 10.73
CA SER A 331 -6.11 3.11 9.98
C SER A 331 -4.61 3.28 9.84
N ASP A 332 -4.21 3.83 8.69
CA ASP A 332 -2.81 4.25 8.44
C ASP A 332 -2.52 5.62 9.06
N LYS A 333 -3.53 6.49 9.09
CA LYS A 333 -3.44 7.86 9.60
C LYS A 333 -4.73 8.29 10.28
N LYS A 334 -4.61 9.12 11.31
CA LYS A 334 -5.73 9.80 11.97
C LYS A 334 -5.73 11.27 11.58
N ILE A 335 -6.88 11.78 11.10
CA ILE A 335 -7.10 13.19 10.77
C ILE A 335 -8.31 13.70 11.55
N GLU A 336 -8.12 14.77 12.31
CA GLU A 336 -9.21 15.39 13.08
C GLU A 336 -10.12 16.23 12.15
N ASN A 337 -11.44 15.98 12.23
CA ASN A 337 -12.48 16.66 11.46
C ASN A 337 -13.35 17.55 12.37
N ASN A 338 -12.73 18.49 13.05
CA ASN A 338 -13.39 19.46 13.94
C ASN A 338 -13.60 20.84 13.28
N GLU A 339 -13.11 21.00 12.05
CA GLU A 339 -13.20 22.21 11.23
C GLU A 339 -14.15 22.01 10.04
N ALA A 340 -14.11 22.91 9.06
CA ALA A 340 -14.81 22.77 7.79
C ALA A 340 -14.30 21.54 7.03
N ALA A 341 -15.21 20.80 6.39
CA ALA A 341 -14.89 19.55 5.71
C ALA A 341 -13.88 19.72 4.57
N GLU A 342 -13.87 20.90 3.92
CA GLU A 342 -12.91 21.29 2.88
C GLU A 342 -11.47 21.28 3.42
N LYS A 343 -11.25 21.87 4.60
CA LYS A 343 -9.93 21.88 5.25
C LYS A 343 -9.47 20.48 5.64
N THR A 344 -10.40 19.65 6.10
CA THR A 344 -10.10 18.24 6.42
C THR A 344 -9.71 17.48 5.16
N ALA A 345 -10.39 17.67 4.04
CA ALA A 345 -10.03 17.08 2.76
C ALA A 345 -8.63 17.53 2.31
N GLU A 346 -8.28 18.82 2.47
CA GLU A 346 -6.94 19.34 2.15
C GLU A 346 -5.83 18.72 3.02
N LYS A 347 -6.08 18.55 4.32
CA LYS A 347 -5.15 17.84 5.22
C LYS A 347 -4.92 16.40 4.75
N ILE A 348 -5.98 15.69 4.34
CA ILE A 348 -5.87 14.32 3.83
C ILE A 348 -5.03 14.31 2.54
N ILE A 349 -5.26 15.24 1.60
CA ILE A 349 -4.50 15.34 0.36
C ILE A 349 -3.02 15.56 0.65
N THR A 350 -2.70 16.51 1.54
CA THR A 350 -1.32 16.80 1.93
C THR A 350 -0.64 15.59 2.60
N GLU A 351 -1.37 14.84 3.42
CA GLU A 351 -0.82 13.68 4.14
C GLU A 351 -0.55 12.47 3.22
N ILE A 352 -1.32 12.31 2.15
CA ILE A 352 -1.18 11.17 1.24
C ILE A 352 -0.25 11.49 0.06
N PHE A 353 -0.31 12.72 -0.46
CA PHE A 353 0.34 13.10 -1.74
C PHE A 353 1.36 14.25 -1.62
N GLY A 354 1.50 14.86 -0.43
CA GLY A 354 2.49 15.93 -0.13
C GLY A 354 3.79 15.34 0.37
#